data_c7cc2485a89a103db3487011c1e03733
#
_entry.id   c7cc2485a89a103db3487011c1e03733
#
_cell.length_a   1.000
_cell.length_b   1.000
_cell.length_c   1.000
_cell.angle_alpha   90.00
_cell.angle_beta   90.00
_cell.angle_gamma   90.00
#
_symmetry.space_group_name_H-M   'P 1'
#
loop_
_entity.id
_entity.type
_entity.pdbx_description
1 polymer ?
#
loop_
_entity_poly.entity_id
_entity_poly.type
_entity_poly.pdbx_seq_one_letter_code
_entity_poly.pdbx_strand_id
1 'polypeptide(L)'
;MRGIVCAGAAVVATATLATIAAAGLSTGPRTTITIWSQGTATPLNAAAYGGAGYGGVNLTPTGALVVEDREVDVPADGQLRLAGIAGKLDPGSIQVRSLTEPTAQVSEQRFVPGAESPTDILAHHVGDQVVVVTPKGDVPGVLRAVDATTLVLEVGTGDQRHLQLMRRDGFVQDIRLPPGAALDKPGLALRLAVKKPGKQTLELAYRTEAMTWSADYLAVLDDAGTVDFSAWATIDNQTGAAFDDAEVTLVGGGTPAPAVVNAYGMPAPQPARPGTQARYVLPGRARLGANEQVQVELVPPRTNIKAATTVIADLMPGQLDEEVAGQFQADCTTLFNGSTEPTAKLDTTLEIDVPTQTPLPDGKVRLFRRHGTGISGGGAGHLEVLSEDQLRSAAGVARVPIAAADNDLKVARTQGACNYDEAKHRLDEHLEIELESTATRPLDVVVRETMWRAATWKIDPGDENMKGTKAGPRFHEWRVRLAPKEKKTIAYTVAYLQ
;
A
#
# COMPACT_ATOMS: atom_id res chain seq x y z
N MET A 1 63.19 -47.69 -34.84
CA MET A 1 63.28 -46.53 -35.68
C MET A 1 61.99 -45.71 -35.60
N ARG A 2 62.16 -44.45 -35.33
CA ARG A 2 61.18 -43.39 -35.28
C ARG A 2 60.05 -43.53 -34.19
N GLY A 3 60.34 -42.87 -33.09
CA GLY A 3 59.36 -42.56 -32.04
C GLY A 3 58.40 -41.43 -32.45
N ILE A 4 57.19 -41.52 -32.01
CA ILE A 4 56.19 -40.46 -32.09
C ILE A 4 56.00 -39.93 -30.66
N VAL A 5 56.39 -38.63 -30.51
CA VAL A 5 56.15 -37.87 -29.26
C VAL A 5 54.76 -37.33 -29.35
N CYS A 6 53.89 -37.71 -28.42
CA CYS A 6 52.59 -37.05 -28.18
C CYS A 6 52.79 -35.90 -27.21
N ALA A 7 52.63 -34.66 -27.73
CA ALA A 7 52.55 -33.45 -26.93
C ALA A 7 51.16 -33.29 -26.33
N GLY A 8 51.06 -33.40 -24.98
CA GLY A 8 49.86 -33.11 -24.24
C GLY A 8 49.70 -31.59 -24.08
N ALA A 9 48.62 -31.04 -24.59
CA ALA A 9 48.22 -29.65 -24.35
C ALA A 9 47.49 -29.54 -23.01
N ALA A 10 48.11 -28.90 -22.04
CA ALA A 10 47.45 -28.52 -20.79
C ALA A 10 46.56 -27.32 -21.04
N VAL A 11 45.25 -27.50 -20.89
CA VAL A 11 44.27 -26.41 -20.85
C VAL A 11 44.31 -25.79 -19.46
N VAL A 12 44.89 -24.60 -19.37
CA VAL A 12 44.83 -23.76 -18.16
C VAL A 12 43.48 -23.06 -18.18
N ALA A 13 42.54 -23.51 -17.35
CA ALA A 13 41.27 -22.80 -17.09
C ALA A 13 41.57 -21.61 -16.14
N THR A 14 41.64 -20.42 -16.74
CA THR A 14 41.64 -19.17 -15.95
C THR A 14 40.26 -18.93 -15.40
N ALA A 15 40.07 -19.19 -14.09
CA ALA A 15 38.91 -18.75 -13.35
C ALA A 15 38.97 -17.23 -13.18
N THR A 16 38.16 -16.52 -13.95
CA THR A 16 37.88 -15.09 -13.72
C THR A 16 37.03 -14.98 -12.43
N LEU A 17 37.70 -14.62 -11.34
CA LEU A 17 36.99 -14.13 -10.15
C LEU A 17 36.31 -12.82 -10.56
N ALA A 18 34.96 -12.86 -10.65
CA ALA A 18 34.14 -11.66 -10.67
C ALA A 18 34.29 -10.98 -9.30
N THR A 19 35.09 -9.93 -9.25
CA THR A 19 35.08 -8.99 -8.12
C THR A 19 33.71 -8.38 -8.05
N ILE A 20 32.90 -8.82 -7.08
CA ILE A 20 31.72 -8.07 -6.64
C ILE A 20 32.28 -6.75 -6.12
N ALA A 21 32.13 -5.69 -6.90
CA ALA A 21 32.38 -4.34 -6.43
C ALA A 21 31.47 -4.14 -5.21
N ALA A 22 32.08 -4.09 -4.04
CA ALA A 22 31.41 -3.59 -2.84
C ALA A 22 30.91 -2.19 -3.23
N ALA A 23 29.59 -2.01 -3.30
CA ALA A 23 29.00 -0.70 -3.46
C ALA A 23 29.58 0.16 -2.35
N GLY A 24 30.36 1.17 -2.74
CA GLY A 24 31.01 2.06 -1.78
C GLY A 24 29.94 2.64 -0.89
N LEU A 25 30.07 2.45 0.42
CA LEU A 25 29.25 3.13 1.42
C LEU A 25 29.35 4.62 1.14
N SER A 26 28.27 5.24 0.69
CA SER A 26 28.19 6.70 0.55
C SER A 26 28.49 7.30 1.92
N THR A 27 29.53 8.13 2.01
CA THR A 27 29.95 8.83 3.23
C THR A 27 29.15 10.12 3.46
N GLY A 28 28.14 10.41 2.65
CA GLY A 28 27.25 11.58 2.77
C GLY A 28 26.08 11.34 3.70
N PRO A 29 25.32 12.41 4.01
CA PRO A 29 24.11 12.32 4.83
C PRO A 29 23.16 11.29 4.23
N ARG A 30 22.64 10.40 5.08
CA ARG A 30 21.77 9.29 4.67
C ARG A 30 20.32 9.70 4.84
N THR A 31 19.48 9.43 3.84
CA THR A 31 18.03 9.49 3.99
C THR A 31 17.46 8.12 3.64
N THR A 32 16.74 7.52 4.58
CA THR A 32 16.01 6.28 4.36
C THR A 32 14.52 6.52 4.62
N ILE A 33 13.67 6.02 3.73
CA ILE A 33 12.23 6.20 3.83
C ILE A 33 11.56 4.84 3.69
N THR A 34 10.76 4.48 4.69
CA THR A 34 9.89 3.30 4.61
C THR A 34 8.45 3.77 4.47
N ILE A 35 7.79 3.43 3.35
CA ILE A 35 6.43 3.87 3.03
C ILE A 35 5.51 2.67 3.06
N TRP A 36 4.42 2.74 3.85
CA TRP A 36 3.38 1.73 3.89
C TRP A 36 2.31 2.05 2.87
N SER A 37 1.83 1.03 2.15
CA SER A 37 0.66 1.19 1.28
C SER A 37 -0.53 1.62 2.12
N GLN A 38 -1.38 2.46 1.56
CA GLN A 38 -2.72 2.62 2.10
C GLN A 38 -3.42 1.27 1.91
N GLY A 39 -3.43 0.45 2.94
CA GLY A 39 -4.30 -0.72 2.95
C GLY A 39 -5.70 -0.22 2.63
N THR A 40 -6.44 -0.96 1.81
CA THR A 40 -7.89 -0.83 1.72
C THR A 40 -8.49 -1.35 3.05
N ALA A 41 -8.08 -0.75 4.16
CA ALA A 41 -8.83 -0.82 5.39
C ALA A 41 -10.13 -0.08 5.06
N THR A 42 -11.15 -0.82 4.63
CA THR A 42 -12.52 -0.33 4.71
C THR A 42 -12.66 0.16 6.14
N PRO A 43 -12.89 1.47 6.38
CA PRO A 43 -13.15 1.91 7.74
C PRO A 43 -14.35 1.07 8.18
N LEU A 44 -14.16 0.26 9.23
CA LEU A 44 -15.26 -0.39 9.90
C LEU A 44 -16.25 0.72 10.17
N ASN A 45 -17.40 0.67 9.46
CA ASN A 45 -18.46 1.66 9.61
C ASN A 45 -18.96 1.53 11.05
N ALA A 46 -18.35 2.27 11.97
CA ALA A 46 -18.80 2.41 13.36
C ALA A 46 -20.26 2.90 13.46
N ALA A 47 -20.84 3.32 12.33
CA ALA A 47 -22.22 3.73 12.21
C ALA A 47 -23.22 2.56 12.06
N ALA A 48 -22.77 1.34 11.75
CA ALA A 48 -23.70 0.20 11.57
C ALA A 48 -24.13 -0.46 12.88
N TYR A 49 -23.41 -0.23 13.96
CA TYR A 49 -23.78 -0.70 15.30
C TYR A 49 -23.88 0.52 16.21
N GLY A 50 -25.10 0.95 16.52
CA GLY A 50 -25.44 2.10 17.37
C GLY A 50 -24.98 1.98 18.83
N GLY A 51 -23.71 1.73 19.05
CA GLY A 51 -23.05 1.67 20.35
C GLY A 51 -21.88 2.64 20.39
N ALA A 52 -21.83 3.49 21.40
CA ALA A 52 -20.77 4.45 21.66
C ALA A 52 -19.39 3.79 21.64
N GLY A 53 -18.59 4.18 20.64
CA GLY A 53 -17.34 3.67 20.21
C GLY A 53 -16.29 3.30 21.24
N TYR A 54 -15.78 2.11 21.07
CA TYR A 54 -14.35 1.90 21.19
C TYR A 54 -13.83 1.75 19.74
N GLY A 55 -13.31 2.84 19.19
CA GLY A 55 -12.64 2.82 17.90
C GLY A 55 -11.51 1.78 17.95
N GLY A 56 -11.65 0.71 17.17
CA GLY A 56 -10.58 -0.25 17.01
C GLY A 56 -9.31 0.49 16.55
N VAL A 57 -8.24 0.39 17.33
CA VAL A 57 -6.96 0.97 16.96
C VAL A 57 -6.43 0.16 15.78
N ASN A 58 -6.45 0.75 14.59
CA ASN A 58 -5.77 0.15 13.45
C ASN A 58 -4.27 0.16 13.73
N LEU A 59 -3.71 -1.01 14.07
CA LEU A 59 -2.30 -1.17 14.38
C LEU A 59 -1.41 -1.33 13.14
N THR A 60 -2.00 -1.32 11.94
CA THR A 60 -1.22 -1.35 10.71
C THR A 60 -0.60 0.03 10.49
N PRO A 61 0.72 0.15 10.41
CA PRO A 61 1.35 1.43 10.11
C PRO A 61 0.85 1.97 8.77
N THR A 62 0.48 3.25 8.73
CA THR A 62 0.14 3.99 7.51
C THR A 62 1.14 5.12 7.32
N GLY A 63 1.21 5.67 6.11
CA GLY A 63 2.11 6.77 5.80
C GLY A 63 3.57 6.32 5.65
N ALA A 64 4.52 7.09 6.17
CA ALA A 64 5.94 6.81 6.05
C ALA A 64 6.71 7.04 7.35
N LEU A 65 7.79 6.29 7.51
CA LEU A 65 8.88 6.57 8.46
C LEU A 65 10.04 7.16 7.67
N VAL A 66 10.45 8.36 8.02
CA VAL A 66 11.62 9.03 7.46
C VAL A 66 12.72 9.00 8.48
N VAL A 67 13.93 8.61 8.07
CA VAL A 67 15.14 8.67 8.90
C VAL A 67 16.22 9.40 8.11
N GLU A 68 16.72 10.49 8.65
CA GLU A 68 17.69 11.38 8.00
C GLU A 68 18.90 11.64 8.88
N ASP A 69 20.10 11.56 8.31
CA ASP A 69 21.31 12.04 8.93
C ASP A 69 21.52 13.52 8.55
N ARG A 70 21.64 14.41 9.53
CA ARG A 70 21.82 15.84 9.34
C ARG A 70 23.13 16.30 9.95
N GLU A 71 24.00 16.90 9.14
CA GLU A 71 25.18 17.60 9.65
C GLU A 71 24.76 18.99 10.16
N VAL A 72 25.08 19.29 11.40
CA VAL A 72 24.73 20.54 12.08
C VAL A 72 25.93 21.10 12.85
N ASP A 73 25.93 22.39 13.05
CA ASP A 73 26.86 23.05 13.99
C ASP A 73 26.09 23.37 15.27
N VAL A 74 26.38 22.65 16.34
CA VAL A 74 25.71 22.83 17.63
C VAL A 74 26.40 23.95 18.41
N PRO A 75 25.70 25.06 18.68
CA PRO A 75 26.25 26.19 19.43
C PRO A 75 26.48 25.83 20.89
N ALA A 76 27.25 26.69 21.61
CA ALA A 76 27.62 26.44 22.99
C ALA A 76 26.43 26.39 23.98
N ASP A 77 25.32 27.05 23.66
CA ASP A 77 24.08 27.00 24.44
C ASP A 77 23.18 25.78 24.06
N GLY A 78 23.61 25.00 23.09
CA GLY A 78 22.92 23.81 22.63
C GLY A 78 21.59 24.05 21.86
N GLN A 79 21.22 25.31 21.59
CA GLN A 79 20.01 25.65 20.90
C GLN A 79 20.23 25.61 19.37
N LEU A 80 19.47 24.81 18.66
CA LEU A 80 19.55 24.75 17.20
C LEU A 80 18.15 24.56 16.56
N ARG A 81 18.06 24.99 15.31
CA ARG A 81 16.85 24.78 14.47
C ARG A 81 17.23 23.96 13.24
N LEU A 82 16.57 22.83 13.08
CA LEU A 82 16.63 22.01 11.87
C LEU A 82 15.48 22.45 10.95
N ALA A 83 15.80 23.14 9.87
CA ALA A 83 14.80 23.56 8.88
C ALA A 83 14.64 22.53 7.75
N GLY A 84 13.52 22.59 7.02
CA GLY A 84 13.28 21.76 5.83
C GLY A 84 13.00 20.29 6.17
N ILE A 85 12.32 20.04 7.27
CA ILE A 85 11.71 18.73 7.59
C ILE A 85 10.29 18.68 7.03
N ALA A 86 9.66 17.52 7.04
CA ALA A 86 8.27 17.37 6.61
C ALA A 86 7.34 18.29 7.40
N GLY A 87 6.48 19.04 6.69
CA GLY A 87 5.51 19.94 7.33
C GLY A 87 4.36 19.17 8.00
N LYS A 88 3.96 18.04 7.41
CA LYS A 88 2.86 17.19 7.88
C LYS A 88 3.41 15.94 8.57
N LEU A 89 4.13 16.08 9.66
CA LEU A 89 4.63 14.99 10.47
C LEU A 89 3.84 14.84 11.78
N ASP A 90 3.94 13.65 12.38
CA ASP A 90 3.46 13.41 13.74
C ASP A 90 4.51 13.87 14.75
N PRO A 91 4.27 14.98 15.47
CA PRO A 91 5.25 15.51 16.43
C PRO A 91 5.59 14.54 17.57
N GLY A 92 4.67 13.63 17.92
CA GLY A 92 4.89 12.62 18.95
C GLY A 92 5.85 11.51 18.52
N SER A 93 6.08 11.36 17.22
CA SER A 93 6.97 10.34 16.66
C SER A 93 8.42 10.79 16.50
N ILE A 94 8.72 12.07 16.76
CA ILE A 94 10.04 12.63 16.50
C ILE A 94 11.06 12.03 17.47
N GLN A 95 12.14 11.48 16.91
CA GLN A 95 13.31 11.02 17.64
C GLN A 95 14.56 11.67 17.07
N VAL A 96 15.41 12.20 17.95
CA VAL A 96 16.68 12.80 17.59
C VAL A 96 17.78 12.20 18.45
N ARG A 97 18.87 11.76 17.82
CA ARG A 97 20.07 11.32 18.51
C ARG A 97 21.33 11.83 17.82
N SER A 98 22.38 12.10 18.56
CA SER A 98 23.66 12.39 17.95
C SER A 98 24.40 11.09 17.60
N LEU A 99 24.84 10.98 16.35
CA LEU A 99 25.73 9.92 15.90
C LEU A 99 27.18 10.22 16.26
N THR A 100 27.54 11.50 16.36
CA THR A 100 28.88 11.95 16.73
C THR A 100 29.14 11.81 18.23
N GLU A 101 28.16 12.13 19.07
CA GLU A 101 28.22 12.00 20.53
C GLU A 101 26.98 11.21 21.03
N PRO A 102 27.05 9.86 21.10
CA PRO A 102 25.91 9.06 21.52
C PRO A 102 25.39 9.31 22.93
N THR A 103 26.18 9.99 23.77
CA THR A 103 25.78 10.39 25.13
C THR A 103 25.07 11.72 25.19
N ALA A 104 24.98 12.45 24.07
CA ALA A 104 24.25 13.71 24.00
C ALA A 104 22.77 13.49 24.29
N GLN A 105 22.17 14.44 25.01
CA GLN A 105 20.75 14.36 25.38
C GLN A 105 19.97 15.53 24.81
N VAL A 106 18.83 15.23 24.22
CA VAL A 106 17.85 16.23 23.84
C VAL A 106 16.98 16.54 25.06
N SER A 107 17.10 17.77 25.58
CA SER A 107 16.34 18.22 26.75
C SER A 107 15.04 18.94 26.38
N GLU A 108 14.95 19.45 25.16
CA GLU A 108 13.78 20.13 24.64
C GLU A 108 13.70 19.90 23.13
N GLN A 109 12.50 19.59 22.61
CA GLN A 109 12.23 19.58 21.19
C GLN A 109 10.86 20.19 20.92
N ARG A 110 10.77 21.00 19.86
CA ARG A 110 9.55 21.68 19.46
C ARG A 110 9.45 21.68 17.95
N PHE A 111 8.37 21.11 17.44
CA PHE A 111 8.02 21.24 16.03
C PHE A 111 7.50 22.65 15.77
N VAL A 112 8.06 23.31 14.75
CA VAL A 112 7.65 24.63 14.27
C VAL A 112 7.04 24.41 12.89
N PRO A 113 5.71 24.51 12.74
CA PRO A 113 5.08 24.37 11.44
C PRO A 113 5.55 25.44 10.47
N GLY A 114 5.61 25.13 9.19
CA GLY A 114 5.86 26.10 8.15
C GLY A 114 4.59 26.89 7.80
N ALA A 115 4.76 27.92 7.00
CA ALA A 115 3.65 28.64 6.42
C ALA A 115 3.21 27.95 5.12
N GLU A 116 2.12 27.20 5.16
CA GLU A 116 1.60 26.44 4.00
C GLU A 116 0.52 27.21 3.22
N SER A 117 -0.13 28.18 3.86
CA SER A 117 -1.17 28.99 3.26
C SER A 117 -0.90 30.49 3.42
N PRO A 118 -1.51 31.37 2.61
CA PRO A 118 -1.44 32.82 2.83
C PRO A 118 -1.87 33.25 4.21
N THR A 119 -2.79 32.50 4.85
CA THR A 119 -3.22 32.77 6.22
C THR A 119 -2.14 32.41 7.23
N ASP A 120 -1.43 31.28 7.02
CA ASP A 120 -0.31 30.89 7.89
C ASP A 120 0.84 31.86 7.78
N ILE A 121 1.15 32.33 6.57
CA ILE A 121 2.15 33.38 6.36
C ILE A 121 1.81 34.60 7.21
N LEU A 122 0.59 35.08 7.14
CA LEU A 122 0.14 36.22 7.93
C LEU A 122 0.14 35.92 9.44
N ALA A 123 -0.21 34.73 9.85
CA ALA A 123 -0.21 34.30 11.25
C ALA A 123 1.20 34.34 11.86
N HIS A 124 2.24 33.99 11.08
CA HIS A 124 3.63 34.13 11.52
C HIS A 124 4.11 35.59 11.68
N HIS A 125 3.38 36.52 11.07
CA HIS A 125 3.66 37.96 11.16
C HIS A 125 2.73 38.69 12.14
N VAL A 126 2.01 37.97 13.00
CA VAL A 126 1.28 38.59 14.12
C VAL A 126 2.24 39.22 15.10
N GLY A 127 2.10 40.51 15.31
CA GLY A 127 3.01 41.34 16.07
C GLY A 127 3.88 42.27 15.20
N ASP A 128 3.98 41.99 13.91
CA ASP A 128 4.76 42.80 12.99
C ASP A 128 3.94 43.95 12.42
N GLN A 129 4.69 44.97 11.95
CA GLN A 129 4.10 46.10 11.23
C GLN A 129 3.84 45.66 9.76
N VAL A 130 2.61 45.79 9.32
CA VAL A 130 2.16 45.49 7.95
C VAL A 130 1.44 46.69 7.35
N VAL A 131 1.30 46.67 6.03
CA VAL A 131 0.48 47.67 5.33
C VAL A 131 -0.65 46.97 4.57
N VAL A 132 -1.89 47.25 4.93
CA VAL A 132 -3.06 46.72 4.24
C VAL A 132 -3.52 47.73 3.22
N VAL A 133 -3.55 47.31 1.97
CA VAL A 133 -4.01 48.16 0.83
C VAL A 133 -5.51 47.95 0.67
N THR A 134 -6.23 49.06 0.69
CA THR A 134 -7.70 49.08 0.52
C THR A 134 -8.11 50.06 -0.60
N PRO A 135 -9.34 49.97 -1.10
CA PRO A 135 -9.85 50.97 -2.06
C PRO A 135 -9.85 52.43 -1.56
N LYS A 136 -9.74 52.62 -0.24
CA LYS A 136 -9.70 53.92 0.42
C LYS A 136 -8.28 54.43 0.72
N GLY A 137 -7.27 53.61 0.40
CA GLY A 137 -5.85 53.89 0.64
C GLY A 137 -5.17 52.86 1.51
N ASP A 138 -3.89 53.08 1.73
CA ASP A 138 -3.01 52.22 2.52
C ASP A 138 -3.25 52.41 4.04
N VAL A 139 -3.41 51.34 4.76
CA VAL A 139 -3.60 51.31 6.21
C VAL A 139 -2.39 50.64 6.85
N PRO A 140 -1.40 51.38 7.37
CA PRO A 140 -0.30 50.83 8.15
C PRO A 140 -0.78 50.50 9.55
N GLY A 141 -0.32 49.36 10.09
CA GLY A 141 -0.65 48.95 11.44
C GLY A 141 0.11 47.69 11.89
N VAL A 142 -0.01 47.36 13.16
CA VAL A 142 0.53 46.11 13.72
C VAL A 142 -0.53 45.02 13.58
N LEU A 143 -0.20 43.92 12.92
CA LEU A 143 -1.09 42.79 12.79
C LEU A 143 -1.28 42.11 14.17
N ARG A 144 -2.52 42.06 14.68
CA ARG A 144 -2.83 41.50 16.00
C ARG A 144 -3.45 40.12 15.93
N ALA A 145 -4.23 39.85 14.89
CA ALA A 145 -4.81 38.55 14.63
C ALA A 145 -5.17 38.43 13.15
N VAL A 146 -5.26 37.19 12.67
CA VAL A 146 -5.70 36.87 11.32
C VAL A 146 -6.38 35.51 11.29
N ASP A 147 -7.47 35.42 10.52
CA ASP A 147 -8.09 34.16 10.14
C ASP A 147 -8.36 34.13 8.62
N ALA A 148 -9.11 33.15 8.14
CA ALA A 148 -9.39 32.97 6.72
C ALA A 148 -10.14 34.17 6.11
N THR A 149 -10.95 34.88 6.88
CA THR A 149 -11.88 35.91 6.43
C THR A 149 -11.59 37.30 6.94
N THR A 150 -10.87 37.43 8.05
CA THR A 150 -10.70 38.69 8.80
C THR A 150 -9.25 38.85 9.22
N LEU A 151 -8.80 40.07 9.27
CA LEU A 151 -7.58 40.51 9.94
C LEU A 151 -7.86 41.60 10.95
N VAL A 152 -7.09 41.66 12.02
CA VAL A 152 -7.16 42.67 13.07
C VAL A 152 -5.87 43.46 13.07
N LEU A 153 -5.95 44.75 12.78
CA LEU A 153 -4.84 45.69 12.86
C LEU A 153 -4.96 46.58 14.07
N GLU A 154 -3.88 46.84 14.72
CA GLU A 154 -3.77 47.94 15.65
C GLU A 154 -3.21 49.16 14.89
N VAL A 155 -4.03 50.14 14.73
CA VAL A 155 -3.73 51.39 13.97
C VAL A 155 -3.70 52.60 14.89
N GLY A 156 -2.96 53.63 14.47
CA GLY A 156 -2.84 54.89 15.21
C GLY A 156 -1.66 54.89 16.16
N THR A 157 -1.41 56.04 16.81
CA THR A 157 -0.31 56.27 17.76
C THR A 157 -0.84 56.97 19.03
N GLY A 158 -0.20 56.71 20.18
CA GLY A 158 -0.59 57.32 21.45
C GLY A 158 -2.04 57.03 21.82
N ASP A 159 -2.79 58.03 22.25
CA ASP A 159 -4.18 57.92 22.70
C ASP A 159 -5.18 57.64 21.57
N GLN A 160 -4.76 57.75 20.30
CA GLN A 160 -5.60 57.41 19.14
C GLN A 160 -5.46 55.97 18.67
N ARG A 161 -4.72 55.14 19.40
CA ARG A 161 -4.49 53.75 19.11
C ARG A 161 -5.80 52.98 19.29
N HIS A 162 -6.20 52.23 18.24
CA HIS A 162 -7.41 51.39 18.27
C HIS A 162 -7.22 50.15 17.44
N LEU A 163 -8.09 49.13 17.65
CA LEU A 163 -8.15 47.92 16.84
C LEU A 163 -9.14 48.11 15.69
N GLN A 164 -8.69 47.83 14.49
CA GLN A 164 -9.50 47.85 13.30
C GLN A 164 -9.63 46.42 12.76
N LEU A 165 -10.89 45.91 12.69
CA LEU A 165 -11.21 44.64 12.08
C LEU A 165 -11.50 44.86 10.61
N MET A 166 -10.82 44.13 9.75
CA MET A 166 -10.95 44.28 8.30
C MET A 166 -11.29 42.92 7.67
N ARG A 167 -12.32 42.89 6.86
CA ARG A 167 -12.66 41.67 6.07
C ARG A 167 -11.70 41.55 4.90
N ARG A 168 -11.18 40.36 4.69
CA ARG A 168 -10.23 40.06 3.61
C ARG A 168 -10.94 39.96 2.26
N ASP A 169 -12.20 39.48 2.26
CA ASP A 169 -13.04 39.35 1.07
C ASP A 169 -13.61 40.71 0.62
N GLY A 170 -13.17 41.15 -0.52
CA GLY A 170 -13.72 42.34 -1.22
C GLY A 170 -13.29 43.70 -0.66
N PHE A 171 -12.67 43.81 0.50
CA PHE A 171 -12.22 45.08 1.07
C PHE A 171 -10.69 45.22 1.08
N VAL A 172 -9.95 44.13 1.29
CA VAL A 172 -8.49 44.10 1.25
C VAL A 172 -8.04 43.75 -0.16
N GLN A 173 -7.28 44.64 -0.79
CA GLN A 173 -6.74 44.43 -2.14
C GLN A 173 -5.36 43.75 -2.09
N ASP A 174 -4.53 44.12 -1.09
CA ASP A 174 -3.18 43.61 -0.91
C ASP A 174 -2.75 43.74 0.56
N ILE A 175 -1.77 42.91 0.98
CA ILE A 175 -1.14 43.00 2.30
C ILE A 175 0.38 42.95 2.10
N ARG A 176 1.05 44.06 2.41
CA ARG A 176 2.50 44.16 2.32
C ARG A 176 3.12 43.85 3.68
N LEU A 177 3.93 42.83 3.67
CA LEU A 177 4.72 42.41 4.84
C LEU A 177 6.00 43.23 4.99
N PRO A 178 6.64 43.26 6.16
CA PRO A 178 7.87 43.99 6.35
C PRO A 178 8.98 43.50 5.41
N PRO A 179 9.95 44.38 5.05
CA PRO A 179 11.11 43.94 4.28
C PRO A 179 11.86 42.81 4.94
N GLY A 180 12.24 41.79 4.17
CA GLY A 180 12.95 40.63 4.70
C GLY A 180 12.04 39.53 5.26
N ALA A 181 10.70 39.71 5.20
CA ALA A 181 9.78 38.60 5.50
C ALA A 181 10.09 37.41 4.60
N ALA A 182 10.32 36.27 5.22
CA ALA A 182 10.62 35.00 4.53
C ALA A 182 9.55 33.98 4.84
N LEU A 183 9.30 33.09 3.88
CA LEU A 183 8.47 31.92 4.13
C LEU A 183 9.21 30.99 5.07
N ASP A 184 8.71 30.86 6.30
CA ASP A 184 9.26 29.91 7.24
C ASP A 184 9.01 28.48 6.79
N LYS A 185 10.10 27.76 6.51
CA LYS A 185 10.03 26.32 6.27
C LYS A 185 9.75 25.60 7.58
N PRO A 186 8.98 24.50 7.54
CA PRO A 186 8.81 23.64 8.70
C PRO A 186 10.16 23.27 9.31
N GLY A 187 10.23 23.22 10.61
CA GLY A 187 11.49 22.97 11.30
C GLY A 187 11.29 22.36 12.69
N LEU A 188 12.39 21.90 13.25
CA LEU A 188 12.48 21.37 14.60
C LEU A 188 13.45 22.24 15.40
N ALA A 189 12.93 22.92 16.41
CA ALA A 189 13.76 23.62 17.39
C ALA A 189 14.17 22.62 18.50
N LEU A 190 15.46 22.55 18.79
CA LEU A 190 16.06 21.59 19.71
C LEU A 190 16.94 22.31 20.74
N ARG A 191 16.98 21.72 21.93
CA ARG A 191 18.04 21.97 22.88
C ARG A 191 18.81 20.69 23.15
N LEU A 192 20.05 20.63 22.67
CA LEU A 192 20.90 19.45 22.72
C LEU A 192 22.06 19.69 23.70
N ALA A 193 22.13 18.87 24.74
CA ALA A 193 23.26 18.90 25.68
C ALA A 193 24.40 18.05 25.11
N VAL A 194 25.46 18.72 24.64
CA VAL A 194 26.68 18.09 24.11
C VAL A 194 27.86 18.46 25.00
N LYS A 195 28.85 17.58 25.13
CA LYS A 195 30.12 17.87 25.84
C LYS A 195 31.02 18.80 25.04
N LYS A 196 30.93 18.68 23.70
CA LYS A 196 31.74 19.50 22.79
C LYS A 196 30.83 20.16 21.76
N PRO A 197 30.60 21.48 21.86
CA PRO A 197 29.94 22.25 20.81
C PRO A 197 30.69 22.14 19.48
N GLY A 198 30.00 22.40 18.38
CA GLY A 198 30.54 22.36 17.03
C GLY A 198 29.85 21.33 16.13
N LYS A 199 30.56 20.86 15.14
CA LYS A 199 30.02 19.93 14.12
C LYS A 199 29.56 18.61 14.73
N GLN A 200 28.31 18.26 14.50
CA GLN A 200 27.65 17.03 14.92
C GLN A 200 26.88 16.46 13.75
N THR A 201 26.81 15.15 13.67
CA THR A 201 25.84 14.44 12.81
C THR A 201 24.69 13.97 13.69
N LEU A 202 23.49 14.45 13.40
CA LEU A 202 22.27 14.04 14.09
C LEU A 202 21.47 13.10 13.19
N GLU A 203 21.01 11.99 13.75
CA GLU A 203 19.96 11.16 13.14
C GLU A 203 18.62 11.71 13.63
N LEU A 204 17.76 12.05 12.67
CA LEU A 204 16.39 12.49 12.87
C LEU A 204 15.45 11.45 12.31
N ALA A 205 14.57 10.89 13.13
CA ALA A 205 13.53 9.97 12.70
C ALA A 205 12.14 10.52 13.04
N TYR A 206 11.19 10.42 12.13
CA TYR A 206 9.79 10.82 12.36
C TYR A 206 8.83 10.11 11.42
N ARG A 207 7.57 10.06 11.82
CA ARG A 207 6.47 9.53 10.99
C ARG A 207 5.67 10.65 10.34
N THR A 208 5.14 10.36 9.17
CA THR A 208 4.20 11.24 8.44
C THR A 208 3.13 10.41 7.76
N GLU A 209 1.89 10.88 7.78
CA GLU A 209 0.79 10.30 7.00
C GLU A 209 0.63 10.95 5.62
N ALA A 210 1.41 12.01 5.37
CA ALA A 210 1.36 12.76 4.11
C ALA A 210 2.27 12.18 3.01
N MET A 211 2.80 10.97 3.20
CA MET A 211 3.51 10.23 2.16
C MET A 211 2.93 8.83 2.06
N THR A 212 2.47 8.47 0.87
CA THR A 212 1.79 7.20 0.60
C THR A 212 2.29 6.59 -0.69
N TRP A 213 1.97 5.31 -0.92
CA TRP A 213 2.21 4.67 -2.20
C TRP A 213 1.11 3.70 -2.57
N SER A 214 0.98 3.45 -3.88
CA SER A 214 0.08 2.45 -4.45
C SER A 214 0.78 1.71 -5.59
N ALA A 215 0.32 0.47 -5.87
CA ALA A 215 0.76 -0.26 -7.04
C ALA A 215 -0.21 -0.05 -8.20
N ASP A 216 0.35 0.20 -9.38
CA ASP A 216 -0.35 0.32 -10.64
C ASP A 216 0.17 -0.72 -11.62
N TYR A 217 -0.73 -1.53 -12.20
CA TYR A 217 -0.41 -2.59 -13.14
C TYR A 217 -0.95 -2.26 -14.51
N LEU A 218 -0.13 -2.53 -15.52
CA LEU A 218 -0.50 -2.41 -16.91
C LEU A 218 -0.34 -3.76 -17.58
N ALA A 219 -1.42 -4.27 -18.15
CA ALA A 219 -1.44 -5.48 -18.94
C ALA A 219 -1.95 -5.14 -20.35
N VAL A 220 -1.20 -5.51 -21.38
CA VAL A 220 -1.56 -5.27 -22.78
C VAL A 220 -1.66 -6.62 -23.49
N LEU A 221 -2.90 -7.06 -23.76
CA LEU A 221 -3.20 -8.28 -24.48
C LEU A 221 -3.08 -8.04 -25.98
N ASP A 222 -2.38 -8.89 -26.68
CA ASP A 222 -2.29 -8.87 -28.16
C ASP A 222 -3.27 -9.86 -28.81
N ASP A 223 -3.37 -9.80 -30.16
CA ASP A 223 -4.24 -10.68 -30.93
C ASP A 223 -3.75 -12.16 -30.94
N ALA A 224 -2.52 -12.43 -30.53
CA ALA A 224 -1.97 -13.78 -30.39
C ALA A 224 -2.28 -14.41 -29.03
N GLY A 225 -2.89 -13.67 -28.10
CA GLY A 225 -3.21 -14.13 -26.75
C GLY A 225 -2.02 -14.09 -25.80
N THR A 226 -0.99 -13.28 -26.14
CA THR A 226 0.11 -12.97 -25.22
C THR A 226 -0.07 -11.61 -24.56
N VAL A 227 0.55 -11.41 -23.42
CA VAL A 227 0.42 -10.19 -22.61
C VAL A 227 1.78 -9.57 -22.36
N ASP A 228 1.86 -8.26 -22.59
CA ASP A 228 2.91 -7.43 -22.05
C ASP A 228 2.46 -6.92 -20.68
N PHE A 229 3.24 -7.17 -19.64
CA PHE A 229 2.89 -6.83 -18.26
C PHE A 229 3.97 -5.95 -17.62
N SER A 230 3.56 -4.90 -16.95
CA SER A 230 4.43 -4.04 -16.16
C SER A 230 3.74 -3.60 -14.86
N ALA A 231 4.55 -3.31 -13.84
CA ALA A 231 4.08 -2.82 -12.57
C ALA A 231 4.88 -1.60 -12.12
N TRP A 232 4.16 -0.59 -11.67
CA TRP A 232 4.70 0.67 -11.19
C TRP A 232 4.29 0.91 -9.74
N ALA A 233 5.17 1.47 -8.94
CA ALA A 233 4.82 2.03 -7.65
C ALA A 233 4.66 3.54 -7.82
N THR A 234 3.46 4.03 -7.54
CA THR A 234 3.15 5.45 -7.51
C THR A 234 3.34 5.94 -6.08
N ILE A 235 4.35 6.77 -5.84
CA ILE A 235 4.65 7.38 -4.54
C ILE A 235 4.15 8.82 -4.58
N ASP A 236 3.31 9.18 -3.63
CA ASP A 236 2.77 10.52 -3.45
C ASP A 236 3.38 11.16 -2.19
N ASN A 237 4.20 12.18 -2.41
CA ASN A 237 4.85 12.93 -1.34
C ASN A 237 4.16 14.28 -1.13
N GLN A 238 3.24 14.34 -0.20
CA GLN A 238 2.49 15.55 0.19
C GLN A 238 3.03 16.17 1.49
N THR A 239 4.27 15.85 1.87
CA THR A 239 4.87 16.30 3.14
C THR A 239 5.31 17.77 3.15
N GLY A 240 5.40 18.39 1.97
CA GLY A 240 5.98 19.74 1.81
C GLY A 240 7.51 19.77 1.81
N ALA A 241 8.19 18.63 2.06
CA ALA A 241 9.64 18.52 1.99
C ALA A 241 10.06 17.66 0.78
N ALA A 242 11.19 18.01 0.18
CA ALA A 242 11.84 17.18 -0.83
C ALA A 242 12.86 16.28 -0.17
N PHE A 243 12.99 15.05 -0.68
CA PHE A 243 13.97 14.07 -0.27
C PHE A 243 14.81 13.70 -1.48
N ASP A 244 15.98 14.30 -1.55
CA ASP A 244 16.95 13.97 -2.59
C ASP A 244 17.79 12.78 -2.14
N ASP A 245 18.11 11.88 -3.07
CA ASP A 245 19.01 10.76 -2.81
C ASP A 245 18.57 9.83 -1.65
N ALA A 246 17.27 9.50 -1.57
CA ALA A 246 16.70 8.66 -0.53
C ALA A 246 16.73 7.16 -0.88
N GLU A 247 17.09 6.32 0.09
CA GLU A 247 16.87 4.87 0.02
C GLU A 247 15.40 4.59 0.39
N VAL A 248 14.62 4.07 -0.55
CA VAL A 248 13.19 3.88 -0.35
C VAL A 248 12.85 2.40 -0.24
N THR A 249 12.11 2.06 0.81
CA THR A 249 11.49 0.74 1.00
C THR A 249 9.98 0.90 1.02
N LEU A 250 9.31 0.22 0.12
CA LEU A 250 7.85 0.15 0.07
C LEU A 250 7.39 -1.09 0.85
N VAL A 251 6.36 -0.93 1.65
CA VAL A 251 5.76 -2.02 2.44
C VAL A 251 4.30 -2.14 2.05
N GLY A 252 3.92 -3.30 1.55
CA GLY A 252 2.56 -3.55 1.08
C GLY A 252 2.18 -5.01 1.14
N GLY A 253 0.90 -5.32 0.82
CA GLY A 253 0.45 -6.70 0.71
C GLY A 253 0.40 -7.43 2.05
N GLY A 254 -0.03 -6.79 3.10
CA GLY A 254 -0.44 -7.49 4.32
C GLY A 254 -1.94 -7.70 4.26
N THR A 255 -2.44 -8.93 4.12
CA THR A 255 -3.77 -9.21 4.64
C THR A 255 -3.75 -8.85 6.12
N PRO A 256 -4.67 -8.02 6.62
CA PRO A 256 -4.82 -7.83 8.05
C PRO A 256 -4.87 -9.21 8.71
N ALA A 257 -4.13 -9.42 9.79
CA ALA A 257 -4.31 -10.65 10.55
C ALA A 257 -5.79 -10.74 10.94
N PRO A 258 -6.44 -11.91 10.80
CA PRO A 258 -7.85 -12.04 11.15
C PRO A 258 -8.04 -11.50 12.56
N ALA A 259 -9.03 -10.63 12.73
CA ALA A 259 -9.35 -10.07 14.04
C ALA A 259 -9.74 -11.24 14.95
N VAL A 260 -8.97 -11.48 16.00
CA VAL A 260 -9.40 -12.40 17.05
C VAL A 260 -10.43 -11.65 17.88
N VAL A 261 -11.63 -12.15 17.89
CA VAL A 261 -12.68 -11.62 18.76
C VAL A 261 -12.49 -12.18 20.18
N ASN A 262 -12.67 -11.33 21.19
CA ASN A 262 -12.70 -11.77 22.57
C ASN A 262 -13.97 -12.60 22.88
N ALA A 263 -14.06 -13.16 24.08
CA ALA A 263 -15.20 -13.99 24.50
C ALA A 263 -16.58 -13.29 24.42
N TYR A 264 -16.62 -12.00 24.13
CA TYR A 264 -17.83 -11.20 23.97
C TYR A 264 -18.11 -10.83 22.50
N GLY A 265 -17.41 -11.46 21.54
CA GLY A 265 -17.57 -11.17 20.12
C GLY A 265 -16.98 -9.82 19.66
N MET A 266 -16.19 -9.16 20.51
CA MET A 266 -15.54 -7.89 20.15
C MET A 266 -14.16 -8.15 19.52
N PRO A 267 -13.78 -7.36 18.49
CA PRO A 267 -12.44 -7.44 17.93
C PRO A 267 -11.40 -7.19 19.03
N ALA A 268 -10.51 -8.17 19.25
CA ALA A 268 -9.37 -7.97 20.14
C ALA A 268 -8.24 -7.33 19.35
N PRO A 269 -7.58 -6.29 19.87
CA PRO A 269 -6.41 -5.71 19.23
C PRO A 269 -5.35 -6.79 19.05
N GLN A 270 -5.04 -7.14 17.79
CA GLN A 270 -3.90 -8.00 17.51
C GLN A 270 -2.74 -7.18 17.02
N PRO A 271 -1.54 -7.38 17.56
CA PRO A 271 -0.35 -6.80 16.96
C PRO A 271 -0.19 -7.37 15.55
N ALA A 272 0.05 -6.51 14.56
CA ALA A 272 0.43 -6.94 13.24
C ALA A 272 1.58 -7.95 13.36
N ARG A 273 1.40 -9.17 12.85
CA ARG A 273 2.45 -10.18 12.91
C ARG A 273 3.62 -9.72 12.04
N PRO A 274 4.82 -9.53 12.61
CA PRO A 274 6.00 -9.25 11.79
C PRO A 274 6.19 -10.42 10.81
N GLY A 275 6.21 -10.15 9.50
CA GLY A 275 6.51 -11.16 8.49
C GLY A 275 5.42 -11.44 7.45
N THR A 276 4.21 -10.88 7.60
CA THR A 276 3.14 -11.01 6.58
C THR A 276 3.18 -9.91 5.52
N GLN A 277 3.92 -8.82 5.76
CA GLN A 277 4.03 -7.71 4.83
C GLN A 277 5.21 -7.92 3.87
N ALA A 278 4.94 -7.83 2.57
CA ALA A 278 5.99 -7.84 1.57
C ALA A 278 6.73 -6.49 1.58
N ARG A 279 8.05 -6.56 1.42
CA ARG A 279 8.91 -5.39 1.32
C ARG A 279 9.53 -5.32 -0.07
N TYR A 280 9.46 -4.14 -0.67
CA TYR A 280 10.00 -3.86 -1.99
C TYR A 280 11.03 -2.75 -1.82
N VAL A 281 12.31 -3.11 -1.92
CA VAL A 281 13.40 -2.13 -1.89
C VAL A 281 13.58 -1.60 -3.30
N LEU A 282 13.46 -0.28 -3.49
CA LEU A 282 13.66 0.31 -4.80
C LEU A 282 15.13 0.17 -5.25
N PRO A 283 15.37 -0.14 -6.52
CA PRO A 283 16.72 -0.21 -7.05
C PRO A 283 17.33 1.20 -7.10
N GLY A 284 18.39 1.41 -6.33
CA GLY A 284 19.08 2.69 -6.26
C GLY A 284 18.40 3.69 -5.33
N ARG A 285 18.86 4.94 -5.45
CA ARG A 285 18.36 6.05 -4.64
C ARG A 285 17.34 6.85 -5.43
N ALA A 286 16.26 7.25 -4.78
CA ALA A 286 15.16 7.98 -5.39
C ALA A 286 15.18 9.45 -4.98
N ARG A 287 14.72 10.32 -5.89
CA ARG A 287 14.37 11.69 -5.59
C ARG A 287 12.85 11.79 -5.47
N LEU A 288 12.38 12.26 -4.32
CA LEU A 288 10.97 12.53 -4.06
C LEU A 288 10.80 14.04 -3.85
N GLY A 289 10.32 14.75 -4.86
CA GLY A 289 10.10 16.20 -4.79
C GLY A 289 9.00 16.56 -3.79
N ALA A 290 9.02 17.80 -3.31
CA ALA A 290 7.98 18.30 -2.40
C ALA A 290 6.64 18.44 -3.14
N ASN A 291 5.57 17.88 -2.60
CA ASN A 291 4.23 17.87 -3.20
C ASN A 291 4.23 17.31 -4.63
N GLU A 292 5.00 16.24 -4.83
CA GLU A 292 5.20 15.58 -6.11
C GLU A 292 4.72 14.12 -6.03
N GLN A 293 4.16 13.65 -7.14
CA GLN A 293 3.87 12.25 -7.37
C GLN A 293 4.90 11.68 -8.34
N VAL A 294 5.58 10.60 -7.97
CA VAL A 294 6.57 9.93 -8.80
C VAL A 294 6.19 8.47 -9.01
N GLN A 295 6.39 7.97 -10.21
CA GLN A 295 6.24 6.55 -10.53
C GLN A 295 7.61 5.91 -10.68
N VAL A 296 7.83 4.81 -9.97
CA VAL A 296 9.04 4.00 -10.04
C VAL A 296 8.69 2.58 -10.45
N GLU A 297 9.56 1.93 -11.17
CA GLU A 297 9.37 0.56 -11.61
C GLU A 297 9.32 -0.38 -10.40
N LEU A 298 8.21 -1.12 -10.26
CA LEU A 298 8.03 -2.13 -9.20
C LEU A 298 8.37 -3.53 -9.71
N VAL A 299 7.96 -3.84 -10.94
CA VAL A 299 8.33 -5.06 -11.66
C VAL A 299 8.76 -4.68 -13.08
N PRO A 300 9.94 -5.11 -13.50
CA PRO A 300 10.43 -4.84 -14.86
C PRO A 300 9.43 -5.30 -15.92
N PRO A 301 9.24 -4.54 -17.00
CA PRO A 301 8.35 -4.92 -18.09
C PRO A 301 8.67 -6.32 -18.61
N ARG A 302 7.63 -7.14 -18.69
CA ARG A 302 7.68 -8.49 -19.25
C ARG A 302 6.84 -8.51 -20.50
N THR A 303 7.38 -9.05 -21.58
CA THR A 303 6.70 -9.13 -22.87
C THR A 303 6.42 -10.57 -23.25
N ASN A 304 5.39 -10.79 -24.07
CA ASN A 304 5.02 -12.09 -24.63
C ASN A 304 4.73 -13.16 -23.56
N ILE A 305 4.17 -12.76 -22.41
CA ILE A 305 3.75 -13.71 -21.37
C ILE A 305 2.50 -14.44 -21.86
N LYS A 306 2.49 -15.77 -21.76
CA LYS A 306 1.28 -16.54 -22.05
C LYS A 306 0.20 -16.20 -21.02
N ALA A 307 -0.97 -15.91 -21.52
CA ALA A 307 -2.15 -15.67 -20.70
C ALA A 307 -3.26 -16.66 -21.05
N ALA A 308 -4.02 -17.06 -20.05
CA ALA A 308 -5.15 -17.96 -20.20
C ALA A 308 -6.43 -17.28 -19.72
N THR A 309 -7.48 -17.32 -20.54
CA THR A 309 -8.80 -16.90 -20.09
C THR A 309 -9.41 -18.01 -19.23
N THR A 310 -9.75 -17.68 -18.00
CA THR A 310 -10.26 -18.62 -16.99
C THR A 310 -11.56 -18.08 -16.40
N VAL A 311 -12.56 -18.93 -16.23
CA VAL A 311 -13.76 -18.60 -15.47
C VAL A 311 -13.53 -18.98 -14.02
N ILE A 312 -13.61 -18.01 -13.11
CA ILE A 312 -13.55 -18.25 -11.66
C ILE A 312 -14.97 -18.40 -11.15
N ALA A 313 -15.29 -19.57 -10.64
CA ALA A 313 -16.52 -19.85 -9.91
C ALA A 313 -16.23 -19.75 -8.41
N ASP A 314 -16.54 -18.61 -7.82
CA ASP A 314 -16.44 -18.37 -6.37
C ASP A 314 -17.78 -18.80 -5.75
N LEU A 315 -17.77 -19.89 -5.00
CA LEU A 315 -18.98 -20.49 -4.44
C LEU A 315 -19.55 -19.71 -3.26
N MET A 316 -18.76 -18.84 -2.65
CA MET A 316 -19.17 -18.04 -1.50
C MET A 316 -18.61 -16.61 -1.64
N PRO A 317 -19.13 -15.83 -2.60
CA PRO A 317 -18.57 -14.53 -2.91
C PRO A 317 -18.79 -13.52 -1.78
N GLY A 318 -17.71 -12.88 -1.35
CA GLY A 318 -17.72 -11.54 -0.77
C GLY A 318 -18.30 -11.37 0.63
N GLN A 319 -18.57 -12.43 1.38
CA GLN A 319 -19.28 -12.28 2.67
C GLN A 319 -18.60 -12.92 3.87
N LEU A 320 -17.42 -13.40 3.73
CA LEU A 320 -16.59 -13.63 4.89
C LEU A 320 -15.69 -12.41 5.04
N ASP A 321 -16.21 -11.36 5.64
CA ASP A 321 -15.37 -10.51 6.45
C ASP A 321 -14.54 -11.44 7.31
N GLU A 322 -13.23 -11.27 7.32
CA GLU A 322 -12.30 -12.11 8.03
C GLU A 322 -12.65 -12.28 9.53
N GLU A 323 -13.55 -11.44 10.05
CA GLU A 323 -14.08 -11.46 11.40
C GLU A 323 -14.98 -12.66 11.73
N VAL A 324 -15.85 -13.10 10.84
CA VAL A 324 -16.76 -14.24 11.12
C VAL A 324 -16.04 -15.57 11.03
N ALA A 325 -15.00 -15.60 10.29
CA ALA A 325 -14.29 -16.78 9.89
C ALA A 325 -13.30 -17.35 10.95
N GLY A 326 -13.27 -16.83 12.16
CA GLY A 326 -12.42 -17.33 13.26
C GLY A 326 -13.12 -18.28 14.22
N GLN A 327 -14.45 -18.25 14.22
CA GLN A 327 -15.22 -19.08 15.16
C GLN A 327 -15.54 -20.43 14.57
N PHE A 328 -15.25 -21.48 15.33
CA PHE A 328 -15.63 -22.83 14.95
C PHE A 328 -17.16 -22.98 14.94
N GLN A 329 -17.71 -23.35 13.77
CA GLN A 329 -19.13 -23.56 13.56
C GLN A 329 -19.44 -25.05 13.57
N ALA A 330 -19.87 -25.57 14.74
CA ALA A 330 -20.16 -26.99 14.93
C ALA A 330 -21.54 -27.43 14.41
N ASP A 331 -22.41 -26.47 14.06
CA ASP A 331 -23.79 -26.76 13.68
C ASP A 331 -23.91 -27.13 12.18
N CYS A 332 -24.27 -28.39 11.94
CA CYS A 332 -24.49 -28.91 10.58
C CYS A 332 -25.73 -28.32 9.90
N THR A 333 -26.66 -27.73 10.66
CA THR A 333 -27.90 -27.14 10.12
C THR A 333 -27.70 -25.70 9.69
N THR A 334 -26.65 -25.03 10.18
CA THR A 334 -26.31 -23.69 9.79
C THR A 334 -25.67 -23.70 8.41
N LEU A 335 -26.44 -23.25 7.44
CA LEU A 335 -25.95 -22.95 6.12
C LEU A 335 -25.40 -21.52 6.09
N PHE A 336 -24.40 -21.32 5.27
CA PHE A 336 -23.82 -19.98 5.10
C PHE A 336 -24.91 -18.99 4.67
N ASN A 337 -25.07 -17.88 5.40
CA ASN A 337 -26.08 -16.83 5.22
C ASN A 337 -27.56 -17.29 5.24
N GLY A 338 -27.89 -18.44 5.83
CA GLY A 338 -29.25 -18.91 5.90
C GLY A 338 -29.90 -19.23 4.54
N SER A 339 -29.12 -19.27 3.46
CA SER A 339 -29.55 -19.62 2.13
C SER A 339 -29.42 -21.14 1.90
N THR A 340 -30.43 -21.74 1.32
CA THR A 340 -30.42 -23.16 0.94
C THR A 340 -29.57 -23.45 -0.30
N GLU A 341 -29.25 -22.42 -1.09
CA GLU A 341 -28.43 -22.52 -2.29
C GLU A 341 -27.48 -21.31 -2.39
N PRO A 342 -26.18 -21.48 -2.10
CA PRO A 342 -25.23 -20.43 -2.35
C PRO A 342 -25.11 -20.17 -3.85
N THR A 343 -25.36 -18.94 -4.26
CA THR A 343 -25.20 -18.53 -5.66
C THR A 343 -23.72 -18.30 -5.92
N ALA A 344 -23.13 -19.11 -6.78
CA ALA A 344 -21.74 -18.88 -7.20
C ALA A 344 -21.62 -17.54 -7.94
N LYS A 345 -20.62 -16.76 -7.61
CA LYS A 345 -20.21 -15.61 -8.40
C LYS A 345 -19.27 -16.09 -9.51
N LEU A 346 -19.60 -15.77 -10.74
CA LEU A 346 -18.80 -16.12 -11.90
C LEU A 346 -18.09 -14.88 -12.43
N ASP A 347 -16.78 -14.92 -12.46
CA ASP A 347 -15.93 -13.84 -12.99
C ASP A 347 -14.99 -14.41 -14.07
N THR A 348 -15.01 -13.84 -15.27
CA THR A 348 -14.02 -14.18 -16.29
C THR A 348 -12.76 -13.37 -16.07
N THR A 349 -11.63 -14.05 -15.97
CA THR A 349 -10.35 -13.44 -15.73
C THR A 349 -9.30 -13.85 -16.76
N LEU A 350 -8.32 -12.97 -16.96
CA LEU A 350 -7.08 -13.29 -17.65
C LEU A 350 -6.05 -13.70 -16.60
N GLU A 351 -5.61 -14.94 -16.60
CA GLU A 351 -4.51 -15.40 -15.75
C GLU A 351 -3.19 -15.13 -16.47
N ILE A 352 -2.32 -14.36 -15.81
CA ILE A 352 -1.00 -13.99 -16.31
C ILE A 352 0.03 -14.59 -15.36
N ASP A 353 0.92 -15.44 -15.86
CA ASP A 353 2.00 -16.01 -15.07
C ASP A 353 3.14 -14.98 -14.96
N VAL A 354 3.21 -14.30 -13.82
CA VAL A 354 4.25 -13.30 -13.55
C VAL A 354 5.29 -13.92 -12.62
N PRO A 355 6.45 -14.33 -13.15
CA PRO A 355 7.50 -14.94 -12.35
C PRO A 355 8.17 -13.90 -11.45
N THR A 356 7.63 -13.70 -10.25
CA THR A 356 8.20 -12.82 -9.22
C THR A 356 8.58 -13.64 -7.98
N GLN A 357 9.69 -13.28 -7.33
CA GLN A 357 10.09 -13.88 -6.06
C GLN A 357 9.27 -13.32 -4.88
N THR A 358 8.76 -12.11 -5.03
CA THR A 358 7.95 -11.42 -4.03
C THR A 358 6.51 -11.33 -4.54
N PRO A 359 5.49 -11.62 -3.74
CA PRO A 359 4.09 -11.45 -4.14
C PRO A 359 3.85 -10.04 -4.67
N LEU A 360 3.04 -9.92 -5.71
CA LEU A 360 2.59 -8.61 -6.20
C LEU A 360 1.69 -7.97 -5.12
N PRO A 361 1.90 -6.70 -4.76
CA PRO A 361 1.00 -6.00 -3.82
C PRO A 361 -0.39 -5.77 -4.41
N ASP A 362 -1.36 -5.49 -3.54
CA ASP A 362 -2.67 -5.04 -3.98
C ASP A 362 -2.53 -3.72 -4.75
N GLY A 363 -3.25 -3.57 -5.84
CA GLY A 363 -3.15 -2.37 -6.67
C GLY A 363 -4.12 -2.33 -7.83
N LYS A 364 -4.18 -1.19 -8.48
CA LYS A 364 -5.03 -0.99 -9.65
C LYS A 364 -4.43 -1.64 -10.88
N VAL A 365 -5.20 -2.47 -11.58
CA VAL A 365 -4.80 -3.08 -12.85
C VAL A 365 -5.63 -2.52 -14.00
N ARG A 366 -4.97 -2.13 -15.07
CA ARG A 366 -5.58 -1.72 -16.34
C ARG A 366 -5.21 -2.72 -17.41
N LEU A 367 -6.23 -3.31 -18.01
CA LEU A 367 -6.09 -4.24 -19.12
C LEU A 367 -6.44 -3.54 -20.43
N PHE A 368 -5.51 -3.57 -21.36
CA PHE A 368 -5.70 -3.07 -22.72
C PHE A 368 -5.63 -4.22 -23.73
N ARG A 369 -6.24 -4.05 -24.89
CA ARG A 369 -6.02 -4.87 -26.07
C ARG A 369 -5.30 -4.06 -27.13
N ARG A 370 -4.28 -4.65 -27.74
CA ARG A 370 -3.60 -4.06 -28.89
C ARG A 370 -4.10 -4.73 -30.15
N HIS A 371 -4.75 -3.97 -31.02
CA HIS A 371 -5.20 -4.42 -32.33
C HIS A 371 -4.17 -4.10 -33.41
N GLY A 372 -3.79 -5.11 -34.18
CA GLY A 372 -2.87 -4.98 -35.30
C GLY A 372 -1.42 -4.90 -34.90
N THR A 373 -0.59 -5.69 -35.55
CA THR A 373 0.87 -5.52 -35.53
C THR A 373 1.22 -4.53 -36.62
N GLY A 374 1.79 -3.39 -36.30
CA GLY A 374 2.15 -2.31 -37.22
C GLY A 374 3.24 -2.66 -38.27
N ILE A 375 3.31 -3.91 -38.75
CA ILE A 375 4.35 -4.40 -39.68
C ILE A 375 3.89 -4.48 -41.13
N SER A 376 2.59 -4.40 -41.42
CA SER A 376 2.10 -4.48 -42.80
C SER A 376 1.01 -3.46 -43.06
N GLY A 377 1.39 -2.20 -43.29
CA GLY A 377 0.45 -1.23 -43.81
C GLY A 377 0.38 0.14 -43.14
N GLY A 378 1.36 0.54 -42.36
CA GLY A 378 1.50 1.94 -41.92
C GLY A 378 0.45 2.44 -40.89
N GLY A 379 -0.37 1.58 -40.31
CA GLY A 379 -1.28 1.91 -39.22
C GLY A 379 -0.63 1.61 -37.88
N ALA A 380 -0.46 2.61 -37.02
CA ALA A 380 -0.14 2.37 -35.61
C ALA A 380 -1.27 1.54 -35.01
N GLY A 381 -0.96 0.35 -34.43
CA GLY A 381 -1.96 -0.42 -33.71
C GLY A 381 -2.60 0.45 -32.62
N HIS A 382 -3.93 0.39 -32.49
CA HIS A 382 -4.61 1.15 -31.42
C HIS A 382 -4.79 0.30 -30.17
N LEU A 383 -4.78 0.96 -29.03
CA LEU A 383 -5.06 0.36 -27.75
C LEU A 383 -6.55 0.58 -27.40
N GLU A 384 -7.23 -0.51 -27.04
CA GLU A 384 -8.58 -0.51 -26.50
C GLU A 384 -8.52 -0.84 -25.01
N VAL A 385 -9.25 -0.10 -24.18
CA VAL A 385 -9.39 -0.43 -22.76
C VAL A 385 -10.38 -1.57 -22.60
N LEU A 386 -9.96 -2.70 -22.07
CA LEU A 386 -10.82 -3.85 -21.80
C LEU A 386 -11.42 -3.81 -20.39
N SER A 387 -10.60 -3.50 -19.39
CA SER A 387 -11.05 -3.40 -17.99
C SER A 387 -10.11 -2.56 -17.14
N GLU A 388 -10.64 -2.04 -16.06
CA GLU A 388 -9.90 -1.47 -14.94
C GLU A 388 -10.47 -2.05 -13.64
N ASP A 389 -9.63 -2.68 -12.82
CA ASP A 389 -10.05 -3.35 -11.59
C ASP A 389 -8.91 -3.39 -10.56
N GLN A 390 -9.15 -4.00 -9.41
CA GLN A 390 -8.15 -4.24 -8.37
C GLN A 390 -7.49 -5.60 -8.55
N LEU A 391 -6.16 -5.60 -8.73
CA LEU A 391 -5.36 -6.80 -8.58
C LEU A 391 -5.16 -7.05 -7.09
N ARG A 392 -5.64 -8.19 -6.62
CA ARG A 392 -5.35 -8.65 -5.25
C ARG A 392 -3.99 -9.34 -5.22
N SER A 393 -3.30 -9.21 -4.11
CA SER A 393 -1.99 -9.81 -3.90
C SER A 393 -1.97 -11.28 -4.33
N ALA A 394 -1.04 -11.61 -5.22
CA ALA A 394 -0.90 -12.93 -5.78
C ALA A 394 0.58 -13.32 -5.85
N ALA A 395 0.87 -14.58 -5.52
CA ALA A 395 2.20 -15.15 -5.71
C ALA A 395 2.23 -15.89 -7.06
N GLY A 396 2.96 -15.34 -8.03
CA GLY A 396 3.25 -16.01 -9.30
C GLY A 396 2.19 -15.88 -10.38
N VAL A 397 0.90 -15.76 -10.06
CA VAL A 397 -0.20 -15.65 -11.04
C VAL A 397 -1.03 -14.42 -10.76
N ALA A 398 -1.04 -13.48 -11.70
CA ALA A 398 -1.94 -12.32 -11.67
C ALA A 398 -3.26 -12.68 -12.36
N ARG A 399 -4.39 -12.39 -11.71
CA ARG A 399 -5.73 -12.58 -12.25
C ARG A 399 -6.37 -11.23 -12.52
N VAL A 400 -6.55 -10.92 -13.79
CA VAL A 400 -7.10 -9.65 -14.23
C VAL A 400 -8.51 -9.86 -14.74
N PRO A 401 -9.55 -9.27 -14.12
CA PRO A 401 -10.92 -9.40 -14.60
C PRO A 401 -11.08 -8.84 -16.02
N ILE A 402 -11.81 -9.58 -16.89
CA ILE A 402 -12.12 -9.14 -18.25
C ILE A 402 -13.59 -8.76 -18.38
N ALA A 403 -14.48 -9.54 -17.72
CA ALA A 403 -15.91 -9.33 -17.77
C ALA A 403 -16.54 -9.56 -16.40
N ALA A 404 -17.68 -8.90 -16.17
CA ALA A 404 -18.35 -8.96 -14.87
C ALA A 404 -18.97 -10.32 -14.55
N ALA A 405 -19.48 -11.03 -15.53
CA ALA A 405 -20.08 -12.37 -15.35
C ALA A 405 -20.03 -13.18 -16.63
N ASP A 406 -19.81 -14.49 -16.50
CA ASP A 406 -19.86 -15.43 -17.60
C ASP A 406 -21.09 -16.36 -17.43
N ASN A 407 -22.05 -16.23 -18.34
CA ASN A 407 -23.27 -17.05 -18.35
C ASN A 407 -23.06 -18.43 -19.00
N ASP A 408 -21.83 -18.72 -19.45
CA ASP A 408 -21.51 -20.00 -20.14
C ASP A 408 -21.28 -21.17 -19.16
N LEU A 409 -21.34 -20.90 -17.84
CA LEU A 409 -21.17 -21.90 -16.79
C LEU A 409 -22.32 -21.84 -15.78
N LYS A 410 -22.88 -22.99 -15.43
CA LYS A 410 -23.75 -23.14 -14.27
C LYS A 410 -23.05 -23.92 -13.19
N VAL A 411 -23.22 -23.50 -11.95
CA VAL A 411 -22.60 -24.12 -10.79
C VAL A 411 -23.67 -24.35 -9.72
N ALA A 412 -23.73 -25.58 -9.21
CA ALA A 412 -24.56 -25.93 -8.06
C ALA A 412 -23.67 -26.55 -6.98
N ARG A 413 -23.87 -26.15 -5.72
CA ARG A 413 -23.17 -26.69 -4.56
C ARG A 413 -24.18 -27.32 -3.61
N THR A 414 -23.95 -28.57 -3.25
CA THR A 414 -24.83 -29.35 -2.39
C THR A 414 -24.04 -29.85 -1.18
N GLN A 415 -24.59 -29.66 0.01
CA GLN A 415 -24.09 -30.28 1.23
C GLN A 415 -24.72 -31.67 1.37
N GLY A 416 -23.86 -32.68 1.45
CA GLY A 416 -24.24 -34.06 1.76
C GLY A 416 -24.21 -34.34 3.25
N ALA A 417 -23.49 -35.38 3.65
CA ALA A 417 -23.33 -35.75 5.07
C ALA A 417 -22.54 -34.69 5.82
N CYS A 418 -23.02 -34.33 7.01
CA CYS A 418 -22.31 -33.50 7.96
C CYS A 418 -22.36 -34.16 9.34
N ASN A 419 -21.23 -34.29 10.02
CA ASN A 419 -21.12 -34.93 11.32
C ASN A 419 -20.17 -34.17 12.22
N TYR A 420 -20.64 -33.83 13.44
CA TYR A 420 -19.83 -33.21 14.46
C TYR A 420 -19.45 -34.24 15.56
N ASP A 421 -18.18 -34.49 15.74
CA ASP A 421 -17.61 -35.28 16.83
C ASP A 421 -17.16 -34.35 17.96
N GLU A 422 -17.99 -34.23 18.99
CA GLU A 422 -17.75 -33.37 20.14
C GLU A 422 -16.47 -33.77 20.92
N ALA A 423 -16.19 -35.07 21.02
CA ALA A 423 -15.00 -35.58 21.76
C ALA A 423 -13.69 -35.21 21.07
N LYS A 424 -13.72 -35.03 19.76
CA LYS A 424 -12.54 -34.66 18.96
C LYS A 424 -12.54 -33.19 18.55
N HIS A 425 -13.58 -32.42 18.91
CA HIS A 425 -13.78 -31.05 18.45
C HIS A 425 -13.61 -30.94 16.91
N ARG A 426 -14.20 -31.90 16.18
CA ARG A 426 -14.04 -32.04 14.74
C ARG A 426 -15.41 -32.13 14.06
N LEU A 427 -15.57 -31.35 12.98
CA LEU A 427 -16.71 -31.43 12.08
C LEU A 427 -16.25 -31.90 10.72
N ASP A 428 -16.84 -33.00 10.23
CA ASP A 428 -16.64 -33.52 8.89
C ASP A 428 -17.85 -33.17 8.02
N GLU A 429 -17.61 -32.49 6.89
CA GLU A 429 -18.65 -32.06 5.97
C GLU A 429 -18.35 -32.59 4.57
N HIS A 430 -19.27 -33.36 3.98
CA HIS A 430 -19.20 -33.84 2.61
C HIS A 430 -19.94 -32.88 1.67
N LEU A 431 -19.31 -32.49 0.59
CA LEU A 431 -19.77 -31.52 -0.34
C LEU A 431 -19.64 -31.99 -1.80
N GLU A 432 -20.64 -31.65 -2.61
CA GLU A 432 -20.65 -31.89 -4.05
C GLU A 432 -20.87 -30.57 -4.79
N ILE A 433 -20.03 -30.33 -5.81
CA ILE A 433 -20.10 -29.17 -6.68
C ILE A 433 -20.32 -29.66 -8.10
N GLU A 434 -21.49 -29.40 -8.64
CA GLU A 434 -21.85 -29.73 -10.05
C GLU A 434 -21.53 -28.52 -10.94
N LEU A 435 -20.78 -28.77 -12.00
CA LEU A 435 -20.42 -27.80 -13.03
C LEU A 435 -21.08 -28.21 -14.34
N GLU A 436 -21.83 -27.31 -14.97
CA GLU A 436 -22.45 -27.55 -16.30
C GLU A 436 -22.02 -26.43 -17.27
N SER A 437 -21.21 -26.76 -18.26
CA SER A 437 -20.90 -25.84 -19.36
C SER A 437 -22.08 -25.65 -20.28
N THR A 438 -22.51 -24.39 -20.48
CA THR A 438 -23.48 -24.04 -21.55
C THR A 438 -22.79 -23.49 -22.80
N ALA A 439 -21.45 -23.32 -22.73
CA ALA A 439 -20.64 -22.80 -23.82
C ALA A 439 -20.61 -23.69 -25.07
N THR A 440 -20.25 -23.07 -26.19
CA THR A 440 -19.93 -23.75 -27.45
C THR A 440 -18.45 -24.00 -27.65
N ARG A 441 -17.61 -23.49 -26.73
CA ARG A 441 -16.14 -23.62 -26.66
C ARG A 441 -15.74 -24.32 -25.36
N PRO A 442 -14.54 -24.92 -25.29
CA PRO A 442 -14.02 -25.42 -24.03
C PRO A 442 -13.85 -24.28 -23.04
N LEU A 443 -14.12 -24.52 -21.75
CA LEU A 443 -13.89 -23.58 -20.64
C LEU A 443 -12.80 -24.12 -19.73
N ASP A 444 -11.86 -23.26 -19.37
CA ASP A 444 -10.96 -23.47 -18.25
C ASP A 444 -11.59 -22.78 -17.02
N VAL A 445 -11.89 -23.57 -16.00
CA VAL A 445 -12.63 -23.12 -14.81
C VAL A 445 -11.75 -23.29 -13.57
N VAL A 446 -11.72 -22.28 -12.73
CA VAL A 446 -11.21 -22.37 -11.35
C VAL A 446 -12.40 -22.33 -10.42
N VAL A 447 -12.67 -23.43 -9.75
CA VAL A 447 -13.70 -23.47 -8.69
C VAL A 447 -13.03 -23.14 -7.39
N ARG A 448 -13.48 -22.07 -6.73
CA ARG A 448 -12.97 -21.61 -5.44
C ARG A 448 -14.01 -21.86 -4.37
N GLU A 449 -13.61 -22.64 -3.38
CA GLU A 449 -14.40 -22.89 -2.17
C GLU A 449 -13.78 -22.16 -0.97
N THR A 450 -14.64 -21.57 -0.16
CA THR A 450 -14.22 -20.92 1.09
C THR A 450 -14.48 -21.82 2.27
N MET A 451 -13.43 -22.14 3.02
CA MET A 451 -13.49 -22.95 4.22
C MET A 451 -13.88 -22.07 5.42
N TRP A 452 -15.17 -21.88 5.60
CA TRP A 452 -15.71 -20.86 6.50
C TRP A 452 -15.96 -21.30 7.94
N ARG A 453 -16.10 -22.62 8.20
CA ARG A 453 -16.49 -23.14 9.51
C ARG A 453 -15.41 -23.09 10.58
N ALA A 454 -14.14 -23.04 10.19
CA ALA A 454 -13.02 -22.92 11.11
C ALA A 454 -11.77 -22.34 10.44
N ALA A 455 -10.88 -21.79 11.24
CA ALA A 455 -9.57 -21.35 10.77
C ALA A 455 -8.66 -22.52 10.39
N THR A 456 -8.82 -23.67 11.09
CA THR A 456 -8.07 -24.90 10.83
C THR A 456 -8.96 -25.89 10.10
N TRP A 457 -8.54 -26.30 8.91
CA TRP A 457 -9.27 -27.25 8.09
C TRP A 457 -8.34 -28.11 7.24
N LYS A 458 -8.86 -29.25 6.83
CA LYS A 458 -8.15 -30.22 5.97
C LYS A 458 -9.17 -30.93 5.07
N ILE A 459 -8.87 -31.06 3.79
CA ILE A 459 -9.59 -31.97 2.90
C ILE A 459 -8.97 -33.35 3.01
N ASP A 460 -9.80 -34.37 3.10
CA ASP A 460 -9.34 -35.76 3.13
C ASP A 460 -8.95 -36.20 1.69
N PRO A 461 -7.69 -36.54 1.44
CA PRO A 461 -7.25 -36.92 0.09
C PRO A 461 -7.90 -38.20 -0.44
N GLY A 462 -8.47 -39.04 0.45
CA GLY A 462 -9.17 -40.26 0.08
C GLY A 462 -10.60 -40.03 -0.41
N ASP A 463 -11.20 -38.92 0.02
CA ASP A 463 -12.59 -38.58 -0.29
C ASP A 463 -12.71 -37.46 -1.33
N GLU A 464 -11.61 -37.01 -1.91
CA GLU A 464 -11.55 -36.01 -2.97
C GLU A 464 -11.47 -36.73 -4.33
N ASN A 465 -12.53 -36.63 -5.15
CA ASN A 465 -12.56 -37.27 -6.48
C ASN A 465 -11.73 -36.54 -7.54
N MET A 466 -11.40 -35.27 -7.29
CA MET A 466 -10.56 -34.43 -8.13
C MET A 466 -9.59 -33.63 -7.25
N LYS A 467 -8.30 -33.74 -7.53
CA LYS A 467 -7.28 -33.11 -6.71
C LYS A 467 -7.30 -31.60 -6.83
N GLY A 468 -7.56 -30.91 -5.72
CA GLY A 468 -7.47 -29.48 -5.59
C GLY A 468 -6.17 -29.02 -4.94
N THR A 469 -6.05 -27.72 -4.75
CA THR A 469 -4.89 -27.06 -4.11
C THR A 469 -5.34 -26.01 -3.09
N LYS A 470 -4.64 -25.94 -1.97
CA LYS A 470 -4.86 -24.89 -0.98
C LYS A 470 -4.32 -23.57 -1.53
N ALA A 471 -5.23 -22.65 -1.88
CA ALA A 471 -4.90 -21.35 -2.49
C ALA A 471 -4.71 -20.22 -1.47
N GLY A 472 -4.97 -20.49 -0.20
CA GLY A 472 -4.84 -19.54 0.90
C GLY A 472 -5.22 -20.14 2.24
N PRO A 473 -5.22 -19.36 3.32
CA PRO A 473 -5.60 -19.86 4.65
C PRO A 473 -6.99 -20.49 4.68
N ARG A 474 -7.90 -19.98 3.84
CA ARG A 474 -9.31 -20.35 3.81
C ARG A 474 -9.83 -20.79 2.46
N PHE A 475 -8.99 -20.81 1.42
CA PHE A 475 -9.40 -21.11 0.07
C PHE A 475 -8.82 -22.42 -0.41
N HIS A 476 -9.68 -23.24 -1.03
CA HIS A 476 -9.29 -24.39 -1.81
C HIS A 476 -9.75 -24.20 -3.24
N GLU A 477 -8.91 -24.51 -4.21
CA GLU A 477 -9.20 -24.33 -5.63
C GLU A 477 -9.01 -25.61 -6.40
N TRP A 478 -9.98 -25.91 -7.28
CA TRP A 478 -9.89 -26.96 -8.30
C TRP A 478 -9.82 -26.33 -9.68
N ARG A 479 -8.89 -26.82 -10.50
CA ARG A 479 -8.80 -26.44 -11.91
C ARG A 479 -9.45 -27.48 -12.76
N VAL A 480 -10.50 -27.10 -13.48
CA VAL A 480 -11.34 -28.00 -14.28
C VAL A 480 -11.42 -27.49 -15.69
N ARG A 481 -11.11 -28.35 -16.65
CA ARG A 481 -11.40 -28.09 -18.07
C ARG A 481 -12.68 -28.79 -18.44
N LEU A 482 -13.66 -28.01 -18.94
CA LEU A 482 -14.94 -28.49 -19.43
C LEU A 482 -14.96 -28.42 -20.95
N ALA A 483 -15.36 -29.53 -21.60
CA ALA A 483 -15.73 -29.49 -23.02
C ALA A 483 -17.08 -28.76 -23.22
N PRO A 484 -17.41 -28.37 -24.46
CA PRO A 484 -18.71 -27.79 -24.73
C PRO A 484 -19.84 -28.70 -24.23
N LYS A 485 -20.80 -28.12 -23.47
CA LYS A 485 -21.95 -28.83 -22.91
C LYS A 485 -21.64 -29.99 -21.96
N GLU A 486 -20.42 -30.04 -21.46
CA GLU A 486 -20.01 -31.09 -20.49
C GLU A 486 -20.51 -30.75 -19.08
N LYS A 487 -20.81 -31.81 -18.33
CA LYS A 487 -21.05 -31.75 -16.88
C LYS A 487 -19.94 -32.48 -16.13
N LYS A 488 -19.50 -31.91 -15.01
CA LYS A 488 -18.56 -32.54 -14.09
C LYS A 488 -18.96 -32.28 -12.66
N THR A 489 -18.70 -33.25 -11.77
CA THR A 489 -18.94 -33.11 -10.34
C THR A 489 -17.61 -33.20 -9.59
N ILE A 490 -17.37 -32.26 -8.69
CA ILE A 490 -16.31 -32.28 -7.70
C ILE A 490 -16.96 -32.72 -6.39
N ALA A 491 -16.50 -33.82 -5.81
CA ALA A 491 -16.94 -34.32 -4.52
C ALA A 491 -15.75 -34.38 -3.56
N TYR A 492 -15.93 -33.91 -2.35
CA TYR A 492 -14.86 -33.89 -1.33
C TYR A 492 -15.45 -33.86 0.07
N THR A 493 -14.62 -34.30 1.04
CA THR A 493 -14.92 -34.18 2.47
C THR A 493 -13.90 -33.23 3.11
N VAL A 494 -14.39 -32.24 3.81
CA VAL A 494 -13.56 -31.31 4.59
C VAL A 494 -13.74 -31.57 6.09
N ALA A 495 -12.64 -31.70 6.79
CA ALA A 495 -12.57 -31.75 8.25
C ALA A 495 -12.21 -30.37 8.81
N TYR A 496 -13.08 -29.81 9.62
CA TYR A 496 -12.84 -28.59 10.38
C TYR A 496 -12.45 -28.94 11.80
N LEU A 497 -11.45 -28.24 12.33
CA LEU A 497 -10.88 -28.48 13.65
C LEU A 497 -10.95 -27.20 14.48
N GLN A 498 -11.36 -27.34 15.75
CA GLN A 498 -11.39 -26.25 16.73
C GLN A 498 -10.00 -25.92 17.27
#